data_f0d619ea4f22e3bc99b754c0e03c06c2
#
_entry.id   f0d619ea4f22e3bc99b754c0e03c06c2
#
_cell.length_a   1.000
_cell.length_b   1.000
_cell.length_c   1.000
_cell.angle_alpha   90.00
_cell.angle_beta   90.00
_cell.angle_gamma   90.00
#
_symmetry.space_group_name_H-M   'P 1'
#
loop_
_entity.id
_entity.type
_entity.pdbx_description
1 polymer ?
#
loop_
_entity_poly.entity_id
_entity_poly.type
_entity_poly.pdbx_seq_one_letter_code
_entity_poly.pdbx_strand_id
1 'polypeptide(L)'
;MPDRNVDLLWALRSPCNLGCTYCYFGTIEEHRDRPALEVGRLSHLSRTDLGLPEISAFVATLADSPVRRIFLAGGEPLIWPPVLEIVEEIKRGGVEVVLCTNGIPLGRDAVARRIVELGVDAVSVSLDADTAAVNDRYRPARNRKDGFDQVLAGVENLLRRRAEAGGQGPRIGLYAAIGRHNIAAINTVPRLAADLGLDYFVPQPVSLAPDHALHDELCLRPDDIERVRAELDRLWRSRPVDLPDASYPDRFVAAVTPGAPSRVAACFGGTFLHFIQPDGSVWDCPSALRIAVTEPDRRRSIAGRTAAELFAHDGACGGCALFSADCVSMWPLTGFGSFLPGGVR
;
A
#
# COMPACT_ATOMS: atom_id res chain seq x y z
N MET A 1 9.83 16.34 21.76
CA MET A 1 9.83 15.71 20.43
C MET A 1 8.74 16.41 19.64
N PRO A 2 8.92 16.67 18.33
CA PRO A 2 7.82 17.17 17.52
C PRO A 2 6.64 16.19 17.60
N ASP A 3 5.42 16.74 17.55
CA ASP A 3 4.21 15.92 17.53
C ASP A 3 4.21 15.11 16.23
N ARG A 4 4.39 13.78 16.33
CA ARG A 4 4.52 12.89 15.17
C ARG A 4 3.14 12.45 14.70
N ASN A 5 2.66 13.06 13.64
CA ASN A 5 1.33 12.81 13.08
C ASN A 5 1.30 12.54 11.57
N VAL A 6 2.45 12.53 10.90
CA VAL A 6 2.55 12.35 9.45
C VAL A 6 2.90 10.90 9.12
N ASP A 7 2.12 10.30 8.24
CA ASP A 7 2.38 9.00 7.62
C ASP A 7 2.89 9.21 6.19
N LEU A 8 3.87 8.40 5.76
CA LEU A 8 4.39 8.43 4.39
C LEU A 8 4.05 7.11 3.70
N LEU A 9 3.43 7.19 2.51
CA LEU A 9 3.46 6.09 1.55
C LEU A 9 4.68 6.30 0.65
N TRP A 10 5.67 5.44 0.72
CA TRP A 10 6.89 5.57 -0.05
C TRP A 10 7.05 4.43 -1.05
N ALA A 11 6.87 4.72 -2.34
CA ALA A 11 7.27 3.84 -3.42
C ALA A 11 8.80 3.90 -3.56
N LEU A 12 9.50 3.02 -2.82
CA LEU A 12 10.94 3.11 -2.62
C LEU A 12 11.74 2.89 -3.91
N ARG A 13 11.34 1.88 -4.70
CA ARG A 13 12.00 1.48 -5.96
C ARG A 13 10.98 1.00 -6.98
N SER A 14 11.32 1.13 -8.26
CA SER A 14 10.47 0.71 -9.38
C SER A 14 10.45 -0.79 -9.65
N PRO A 15 11.57 -1.55 -9.56
CA PRO A 15 11.58 -2.95 -9.95
C PRO A 15 10.62 -3.83 -9.14
N CYS A 16 9.96 -4.78 -9.84
CA CYS A 16 9.10 -5.79 -9.24
C CYS A 16 9.32 -7.15 -9.90
N ASN A 17 9.14 -8.23 -9.15
CA ASN A 17 9.17 -9.61 -9.65
C ASN A 17 7.80 -10.11 -10.11
N LEU A 18 6.73 -9.31 -9.97
CA LEU A 18 5.40 -9.56 -10.53
C LEU A 18 5.08 -8.58 -11.67
N GLY A 19 4.13 -8.97 -12.52
CA GLY A 19 3.55 -8.16 -13.59
C GLY A 19 2.03 -8.05 -13.41
N CYS A 20 1.57 -7.54 -12.26
CA CYS A 20 0.14 -7.41 -11.97
C CYS A 20 -0.55 -6.52 -12.99
N THR A 21 -1.67 -6.99 -13.57
CA THR A 21 -2.38 -6.30 -14.66
C THR A 21 -3.09 -5.01 -14.22
N TYR A 22 -3.35 -4.85 -12.92
CA TYR A 22 -3.93 -3.66 -12.30
C TYR A 22 -2.97 -3.04 -11.27
N CYS A 23 -1.66 -3.12 -11.53
CA CYS A 23 -0.67 -2.60 -10.61
C CYS A 23 -0.90 -1.11 -10.35
N TYR A 24 -1.06 -0.75 -9.09
CA TYR A 24 -1.27 0.64 -8.66
C TYR A 24 -0.10 1.55 -9.09
N PHE A 25 1.11 1.02 -9.05
CA PHE A 25 2.32 1.73 -9.44
C PHE A 25 2.70 1.54 -10.93
N GLY A 26 1.92 0.75 -11.69
CA GLY A 26 2.24 0.37 -13.06
C GLY A 26 3.31 -0.72 -13.16
N THR A 27 3.62 -1.16 -14.35
CA THR A 27 4.69 -2.12 -14.62
C THR A 27 5.88 -1.44 -15.31
N ILE A 28 7.09 -2.00 -15.17
CA ILE A 28 8.28 -1.45 -15.82
C ILE A 28 8.14 -1.48 -17.34
N GLU A 29 7.46 -2.49 -17.90
CA GLU A 29 7.19 -2.60 -19.32
C GLU A 29 6.29 -1.49 -19.82
N GLU A 30 5.22 -1.16 -19.10
CA GLU A 30 4.34 -0.03 -19.42
C GLU A 30 5.13 1.28 -19.45
N HIS A 31 6.05 1.47 -18.49
CA HIS A 31 6.91 2.65 -18.45
C HIS A 31 7.89 2.75 -19.61
N ARG A 32 8.29 1.62 -20.19
CA ARG A 32 9.24 1.61 -21.29
C ARG A 32 8.63 2.13 -22.58
N ASP A 33 7.35 1.87 -22.78
CA ASP A 33 6.65 2.06 -24.04
C ASP A 33 5.74 3.29 -24.08
N ARG A 34 5.47 3.92 -22.92
CA ARG A 34 4.58 5.08 -22.79
C ARG A 34 5.24 6.23 -22.03
N PRO A 35 4.90 7.50 -22.35
CA PRO A 35 5.24 8.63 -21.50
C PRO A 35 4.74 8.44 -20.08
N ALA A 36 5.50 8.91 -19.10
CA ALA A 36 5.18 8.71 -17.67
C ALA A 36 3.76 9.18 -17.27
N LEU A 37 3.18 10.14 -17.99
CA LEU A 37 1.82 10.65 -17.80
C LEU A 37 0.72 9.73 -18.33
N GLU A 38 1.07 8.75 -19.17
CA GLU A 38 0.12 7.86 -19.85
C GLU A 38 0.10 6.44 -19.24
N VAL A 39 1.01 6.15 -18.32
CA VAL A 39 1.15 4.82 -17.72
C VAL A 39 0.33 4.73 -16.47
N GLY A 40 -0.76 3.96 -16.49
CA GLY A 40 -1.62 3.71 -15.35
C GLY A 40 -2.04 4.97 -14.58
N ARG A 41 -2.93 4.87 -13.63
CA ARG A 41 -3.36 6.05 -12.85
C ARG A 41 -2.30 6.59 -11.91
N LEU A 42 -1.36 5.76 -11.53
CA LEU A 42 -0.22 6.15 -10.72
C LEU A 42 1.06 5.75 -11.44
N SER A 43 1.28 6.31 -12.61
CA SER A 43 2.48 6.13 -13.42
C SER A 43 3.70 6.76 -12.75
N HIS A 44 4.05 6.26 -11.58
CA HIS A 44 5.06 6.88 -10.73
C HIS A 44 6.37 6.14 -10.74
N LEU A 45 6.43 5.04 -11.45
CA LEU A 45 7.67 4.32 -11.58
C LEU A 45 8.58 5.17 -12.46
N SER A 46 9.49 5.88 -11.83
CA SER A 46 10.48 6.69 -12.53
C SER A 46 11.52 5.80 -13.16
N ARG A 47 12.04 6.22 -14.32
CA ARG A 47 13.22 5.59 -14.93
C ARG A 47 14.51 5.92 -14.16
N THR A 48 14.43 6.92 -13.29
CA THR A 48 15.55 7.42 -12.48
C THR A 48 15.22 7.29 -11.00
N ASP A 49 15.14 6.05 -10.52
CA ASP A 49 15.01 5.81 -9.09
C ASP A 49 16.20 6.41 -8.34
N LEU A 50 15.94 6.99 -7.16
CA LEU A 50 17.01 7.49 -6.30
C LEU A 50 17.96 6.35 -5.90
N GLY A 51 19.23 6.68 -5.76
CA GLY A 51 20.24 5.78 -5.25
C GLY A 51 20.20 5.64 -3.73
N LEU A 52 20.91 4.65 -3.22
CA LEU A 52 21.04 4.43 -1.78
C LEU A 52 21.56 5.68 -1.03
N PRO A 53 22.58 6.42 -1.52
CA PRO A 53 23.08 7.60 -0.81
C PRO A 53 22.02 8.68 -0.59
N GLU A 54 21.19 8.98 -1.59
CA GLU A 54 20.13 9.99 -1.51
C GLU A 54 19.03 9.54 -0.55
N ILE A 55 18.66 8.26 -0.61
CA ILE A 55 17.66 7.66 0.28
C ILE A 55 18.14 7.70 1.74
N SER A 56 19.38 7.23 2.02
CA SER A 56 19.95 7.26 3.38
C SER A 56 20.11 8.69 3.90
N ALA A 57 20.52 9.64 3.06
CA ALA A 57 20.63 11.04 3.47
C ALA A 57 19.28 11.61 3.93
N PHE A 58 18.19 11.30 3.23
CA PHE A 58 16.85 11.70 3.65
C PHE A 58 16.39 10.97 4.91
N VAL A 59 16.57 9.64 4.98
CA VAL A 59 16.17 8.81 6.14
C VAL A 59 16.85 9.29 7.43
N ALA A 60 18.11 9.71 7.38
CA ALA A 60 18.83 10.26 8.53
C ALA A 60 18.17 11.49 9.14
N THR A 61 17.27 12.19 8.40
CA THR A 61 16.55 13.38 8.89
C THR A 61 15.21 13.08 9.54
N LEU A 62 14.76 11.82 9.54
CA LEU A 62 13.43 11.43 10.03
C LEU A 62 13.29 11.58 11.55
N ALA A 63 14.38 11.42 12.31
CA ALA A 63 14.35 11.48 13.77
C ALA A 63 13.80 12.81 14.31
N ASP A 64 14.11 13.91 13.63
CA ASP A 64 13.75 15.30 14.01
C ASP A 64 12.55 15.84 13.20
N SER A 65 11.70 14.95 12.68
CA SER A 65 10.58 15.32 11.82
C SER A 65 9.22 14.89 12.41
N PRO A 66 8.09 15.41 11.87
CA PRO A 66 6.76 14.98 12.27
C PRO A 66 6.39 13.58 11.73
N VAL A 67 7.27 12.90 11.02
CA VAL A 67 6.99 11.58 10.46
C VAL A 67 6.86 10.55 11.56
N ARG A 68 5.69 9.94 11.63
CA ARG A 68 5.35 8.88 12.59
C ARG A 68 5.58 7.50 11.99
N ARG A 69 5.14 7.29 10.75
CA ARG A 69 5.09 5.97 10.11
C ARG A 69 5.43 6.06 8.64
N ILE A 70 6.11 5.03 8.14
CA ILE A 70 6.40 4.87 6.72
C ILE A 70 5.86 3.53 6.23
N PHE A 71 4.99 3.57 5.22
CA PHE A 71 4.60 2.42 4.40
C PHE A 71 5.59 2.30 3.25
N LEU A 72 6.51 1.35 3.36
CA LEU A 72 7.49 1.07 2.31
C LEU A 72 6.85 0.16 1.26
N ALA A 73 6.63 0.71 0.08
CA ALA A 73 6.00 0.10 -1.07
C ALA A 73 6.84 0.34 -2.34
N GLY A 74 6.21 0.28 -3.51
CA GLY A 74 6.83 0.55 -4.80
C GLY A 74 6.55 -0.57 -5.78
N GLY A 75 7.57 -1.05 -6.50
CA GLY A 75 7.51 -2.33 -7.18
C GLY A 75 7.45 -3.43 -6.13
N GLU A 76 8.58 -4.08 -5.84
CA GLU A 76 8.69 -4.97 -4.69
C GLU A 76 9.91 -4.54 -3.85
N PRO A 77 9.70 -3.93 -2.67
CA PRO A 77 10.82 -3.39 -1.90
C PRO A 77 11.82 -4.47 -1.46
N LEU A 78 11.35 -5.68 -1.14
CA LEU A 78 12.18 -6.76 -0.62
C LEU A 78 13.07 -7.46 -1.67
N ILE A 79 12.98 -7.11 -2.97
CA ILE A 79 13.96 -7.57 -3.96
C ILE A 79 15.17 -6.64 -4.07
N TRP A 80 15.11 -5.44 -3.51
CA TRP A 80 16.23 -4.51 -3.48
C TRP A 80 17.10 -4.79 -2.25
N PRO A 81 18.37 -5.25 -2.40
CA PRO A 81 19.17 -5.72 -1.26
C PRO A 81 19.32 -4.72 -0.11
N PRO A 82 19.52 -3.40 -0.35
CA PRO A 82 19.70 -2.43 0.74
C PRO A 82 18.42 -2.12 1.54
N VAL A 83 17.23 -2.60 1.15
CA VAL A 83 15.97 -2.19 1.80
C VAL A 83 15.98 -2.43 3.32
N LEU A 84 16.55 -3.54 3.78
CA LEU A 84 16.56 -3.86 5.22
C LEU A 84 17.56 -3.00 6.00
N GLU A 85 18.60 -2.45 5.36
CA GLU A 85 19.49 -1.44 5.93
C GLU A 85 18.72 -0.11 6.09
N ILE A 86 17.94 0.28 5.09
CA ILE A 86 17.07 1.46 5.16
C ILE A 86 16.02 1.30 6.26
N VAL A 87 15.39 0.12 6.38
CA VAL A 87 14.45 -0.18 7.49
C VAL A 87 15.13 0.00 8.84
N GLU A 88 16.37 -0.51 9.01
CA GLU A 88 17.14 -0.35 10.24
C GLU A 88 17.38 1.13 10.58
N GLU A 89 17.78 1.94 9.60
CA GLU A 89 17.97 3.38 9.77
C GLU A 89 16.67 4.09 10.16
N ILE A 90 15.56 3.78 9.51
CA ILE A 90 14.23 4.34 9.84
C ILE A 90 13.83 3.97 11.28
N LYS A 91 13.95 2.69 11.65
CA LYS A 91 13.64 2.21 13.01
C LYS A 91 14.52 2.85 14.08
N ARG A 92 15.81 3.07 13.80
CA ARG A 92 16.73 3.77 14.69
C ARG A 92 16.30 5.24 14.91
N GLY A 93 15.69 5.86 13.92
CA GLY A 93 15.04 7.18 14.02
C GLY A 93 13.74 7.18 14.83
N GLY A 94 13.28 6.03 15.35
CA GLY A 94 12.04 5.91 16.13
C GLY A 94 10.77 6.05 15.29
N VAL A 95 10.84 5.80 13.99
CA VAL A 95 9.70 5.83 13.05
C VAL A 95 9.18 4.41 12.87
N GLU A 96 7.84 4.26 12.83
CA GLU A 96 7.19 2.99 12.56
C GLU A 96 7.34 2.61 11.07
N VAL A 97 7.57 1.32 10.81
CA VAL A 97 7.72 0.78 9.45
C VAL A 97 6.66 -0.27 9.17
N VAL A 98 5.91 -0.07 8.09
CA VAL A 98 5.02 -1.05 7.50
C VAL A 98 5.58 -1.46 6.14
N LEU A 99 5.95 -2.72 5.98
CA LEU A 99 6.41 -3.27 4.71
C LEU A 99 5.20 -3.71 3.87
N CYS A 100 5.03 -3.11 2.69
CA CYS A 100 4.02 -3.51 1.71
C CYS A 100 4.71 -4.38 0.65
N THR A 101 4.41 -5.67 0.63
CA THR A 101 5.12 -6.65 -0.20
C THR A 101 4.17 -7.60 -0.94
N ASN A 102 4.61 -8.15 -2.05
CA ASN A 102 3.89 -9.24 -2.71
C ASN A 102 4.08 -10.61 -2.01
N GLY A 103 4.89 -10.68 -0.97
CA GLY A 103 5.06 -11.85 -0.13
C GLY A 103 6.10 -12.87 -0.61
N ILE A 104 6.38 -12.96 -1.91
CA ILE A 104 7.33 -13.97 -2.45
C ILE A 104 8.73 -13.86 -1.81
N PRO A 105 9.33 -12.67 -1.62
CA PRO A 105 10.65 -12.58 -1.00
C PRO A 105 10.70 -13.02 0.47
N LEU A 106 9.57 -13.09 1.16
CA LEU A 106 9.48 -13.60 2.53
C LEU A 106 9.82 -15.10 2.63
N GLY A 107 9.75 -15.84 1.53
CA GLY A 107 10.20 -17.23 1.45
C GLY A 107 11.71 -17.40 1.68
N ARG A 108 12.49 -16.32 1.52
CA ARG A 108 13.91 -16.31 1.89
C ARG A 108 14.05 -16.15 3.41
N ASP A 109 14.52 -17.20 4.05
CA ASP A 109 14.62 -17.27 5.50
C ASP A 109 15.38 -16.09 6.14
N ALA A 110 16.47 -15.67 5.53
CA ALA A 110 17.26 -14.53 5.99
C ALA A 110 16.45 -13.20 5.97
N VAL A 111 15.54 -13.04 4.99
CA VAL A 111 14.67 -11.85 4.89
C VAL A 111 13.63 -11.86 6.01
N ALA A 112 12.90 -12.97 6.17
CA ALA A 112 11.88 -13.10 7.20
C ALA A 112 12.46 -12.92 8.62
N ARG A 113 13.62 -13.55 8.89
CA ARG A 113 14.33 -13.40 10.16
C ARG A 113 14.73 -11.94 10.41
N ARG A 114 15.34 -11.28 9.42
CA ARG A 114 15.81 -9.90 9.58
C ARG A 114 14.66 -8.91 9.80
N ILE A 115 13.50 -9.13 9.17
CA ILE A 115 12.28 -8.33 9.41
C ILE A 115 11.88 -8.39 10.89
N VAL A 116 11.90 -9.58 11.49
CA VAL A 116 11.57 -9.77 12.91
C VAL A 116 12.63 -9.13 13.81
N GLU A 117 13.93 -9.35 13.54
CA GLU A 117 15.05 -8.79 14.30
C GLU A 117 15.06 -7.25 14.31
N LEU A 118 14.67 -6.62 13.19
CA LEU A 118 14.59 -5.17 13.06
C LEU A 118 13.39 -4.55 13.79
N GLY A 119 12.46 -5.36 14.30
CA GLY A 119 11.27 -4.87 14.94
C GLY A 119 10.37 -4.08 13.97
N VAL A 120 10.21 -4.57 12.74
CA VAL A 120 9.23 -4.03 11.79
C VAL A 120 7.86 -4.08 12.44
N ASP A 121 7.08 -3.00 12.34
CA ASP A 121 5.81 -2.87 13.06
C ASP A 121 4.69 -3.69 12.40
N ALA A 122 4.66 -3.71 11.05
CA ALA A 122 3.72 -4.55 10.32
C ALA A 122 4.25 -4.95 8.94
N VAL A 123 3.71 -6.07 8.43
CA VAL A 123 3.91 -6.53 7.04
C VAL A 123 2.54 -6.71 6.40
N SER A 124 2.27 -5.93 5.37
CA SER A 124 1.07 -6.00 4.54
C SER A 124 1.38 -6.79 3.28
N VAL A 125 0.83 -7.99 3.17
CA VAL A 125 1.06 -8.88 2.04
C VAL A 125 -0.09 -8.78 1.05
N SER A 126 0.23 -8.57 -0.22
CA SER A 126 -0.78 -8.50 -1.28
C SER A 126 -1.23 -9.89 -1.72
N LEU A 127 -2.51 -10.20 -1.55
CA LEU A 127 -3.12 -11.45 -2.00
C LEU A 127 -4.60 -11.21 -2.38
N ASP A 128 -4.96 -11.41 -3.65
CA ASP A 128 -6.24 -10.97 -4.18
C ASP A 128 -7.28 -12.10 -4.30
N ALA A 129 -6.91 -13.32 -3.97
CA ALA A 129 -7.81 -14.47 -3.93
C ALA A 129 -7.26 -15.54 -2.98
N ASP A 130 -8.13 -16.48 -2.60
CA ASP A 130 -7.81 -17.67 -1.79
C ASP A 130 -7.39 -18.87 -2.63
N THR A 131 -7.23 -18.72 -3.94
CA THR A 131 -6.80 -19.76 -4.88
C THR A 131 -5.78 -19.24 -5.89
N ALA A 132 -4.82 -20.10 -6.27
CA ALA A 132 -3.82 -19.80 -7.29
C ALA A 132 -4.46 -19.42 -8.64
N ALA A 133 -5.50 -20.15 -9.04
CA ALA A 133 -6.14 -19.96 -10.34
C ALA A 133 -6.69 -18.54 -10.55
N VAL A 134 -7.19 -17.89 -9.50
CA VAL A 134 -7.69 -16.52 -9.54
C VAL A 134 -6.56 -15.52 -9.29
N ASN A 135 -5.74 -15.75 -8.25
CA ASN A 135 -4.66 -14.82 -7.88
C ASN A 135 -3.63 -14.66 -9.00
N ASP A 136 -3.11 -15.77 -9.56
CA ASP A 136 -1.98 -15.75 -10.48
C ASP A 136 -2.37 -15.32 -11.90
N ARG A 137 -3.66 -15.40 -12.23
CA ARG A 137 -4.17 -14.91 -13.51
C ARG A 137 -3.89 -13.42 -13.72
N TYR A 138 -4.06 -12.62 -12.67
CA TYR A 138 -3.94 -11.16 -12.73
C TYR A 138 -2.70 -10.63 -12.01
N ARG A 139 -1.99 -11.51 -11.29
CA ARG A 139 -0.72 -11.21 -10.62
C ARG A 139 0.39 -12.18 -11.07
N PRO A 140 0.62 -12.32 -12.38
CA PRO A 140 1.60 -13.27 -12.88
C PRO A 140 3.01 -12.90 -12.41
N ALA A 141 3.78 -13.92 -11.99
CA ALA A 141 5.20 -13.74 -11.75
C ALA A 141 5.97 -13.64 -13.08
N ARG A 142 6.98 -12.78 -13.13
CA ARG A 142 7.82 -12.60 -14.32
C ARG A 142 8.58 -13.85 -14.71
N ASN A 143 8.97 -14.66 -13.74
CA ASN A 143 9.64 -15.95 -13.96
C ASN A 143 8.66 -17.09 -14.29
N ARG A 144 7.34 -16.87 -14.27
CA ARG A 144 6.25 -17.83 -14.52
C ARG A 144 6.29 -19.09 -13.64
N LYS A 145 7.02 -19.07 -12.53
CA LYS A 145 7.16 -20.20 -11.59
C LYS A 145 6.63 -19.86 -10.21
N ASP A 146 6.79 -18.60 -9.80
CA ASP A 146 6.30 -18.12 -8.52
C ASP A 146 4.84 -17.68 -8.68
N GLY A 147 4.11 -17.65 -7.56
CA GLY A 147 2.71 -17.27 -7.53
C GLY A 147 2.13 -17.42 -6.14
N PHE A 148 0.86 -17.75 -6.08
CA PHE A 148 0.07 -17.89 -4.85
C PHE A 148 0.75 -18.79 -3.79
N ASP A 149 1.21 -19.97 -4.18
CA ASP A 149 1.83 -20.94 -3.24
C ASP A 149 3.12 -20.35 -2.61
N GLN A 150 3.92 -19.61 -3.40
CA GLN A 150 5.13 -18.95 -2.90
C GLN A 150 4.82 -17.78 -1.98
N VAL A 151 3.71 -17.07 -2.21
CA VAL A 151 3.22 -16.04 -1.28
C VAL A 151 2.84 -16.67 0.05
N LEU A 152 2.07 -17.77 0.04
CA LEU A 152 1.68 -18.47 1.27
C LEU A 152 2.91 -19.01 2.01
N ALA A 153 3.82 -19.68 1.31
CA ALA A 153 5.07 -20.17 1.91
C ALA A 153 5.89 -19.02 2.54
N GLY A 154 5.90 -17.85 1.92
CA GLY A 154 6.52 -16.64 2.47
C GLY A 154 5.86 -16.16 3.77
N VAL A 155 4.53 -16.12 3.78
CA VAL A 155 3.73 -15.77 4.97
C VAL A 155 3.98 -16.76 6.10
N GLU A 156 3.92 -18.06 5.84
CA GLU A 156 4.19 -19.12 6.81
C GLU A 156 5.60 -19.03 7.39
N ASN A 157 6.60 -18.72 6.54
CA ASN A 157 7.97 -18.53 7.00
C ASN A 157 8.07 -17.33 7.96
N LEU A 158 7.45 -16.21 7.65
CA LEU A 158 7.44 -15.03 8.53
C LEU A 158 6.72 -15.30 9.86
N LEU A 159 5.58 -16.01 9.83
CA LEU A 159 4.85 -16.44 11.03
C LEU A 159 5.72 -17.34 11.90
N ARG A 160 6.42 -18.29 11.31
CA ARG A 160 7.35 -19.17 12.02
C ARG A 160 8.47 -18.36 12.69
N ARG A 161 9.08 -17.40 11.99
CA ARG A 161 10.13 -16.53 12.57
C ARG A 161 9.60 -15.66 13.70
N ARG A 162 8.37 -15.13 13.57
CA ARG A 162 7.68 -14.41 14.66
C ARG A 162 7.46 -15.30 15.88
N ALA A 163 7.05 -16.53 15.68
CA ALA A 163 6.84 -17.50 16.78
C ALA A 163 8.15 -17.86 17.48
N GLU A 164 9.24 -18.11 16.73
CA GLU A 164 10.59 -18.37 17.27
C GLU A 164 11.13 -17.20 18.11
N ALA A 165 10.73 -15.97 17.80
CA ALA A 165 11.03 -14.78 18.60
C ALA A 165 10.07 -14.57 19.78
N GLY A 166 9.35 -15.62 20.23
CA GLY A 166 8.44 -15.55 21.36
C GLY A 166 7.16 -14.76 21.10
N GLY A 167 6.73 -14.68 19.83
CA GLY A 167 5.58 -13.88 19.40
C GLY A 167 5.90 -12.39 19.24
N GLN A 168 7.12 -11.98 19.52
CA GLN A 168 7.61 -10.63 19.22
C GLN A 168 7.85 -10.49 17.73
N GLY A 169 7.33 -9.42 17.11
CA GLY A 169 7.53 -9.20 15.68
C GLY A 169 6.36 -8.46 15.04
N PRO A 170 6.40 -8.33 13.69
CA PRO A 170 5.42 -7.51 12.99
C PRO A 170 4.00 -8.08 13.11
N ARG A 171 3.02 -7.19 13.10
CA ARG A 171 1.65 -7.55 12.71
C ARG A 171 1.65 -7.93 11.24
N ILE A 172 0.97 -9.01 10.87
CA ILE A 172 0.97 -9.52 9.49
C ILE A 172 -0.47 -9.53 8.98
N GLY A 173 -0.72 -8.87 7.86
CA GLY A 173 -2.05 -8.85 7.27
C GLY A 173 -2.05 -8.99 5.76
N LEU A 174 -3.23 -9.24 5.21
CA LEU A 174 -3.45 -9.32 3.78
C LEU A 174 -4.15 -8.06 3.25
N TYR A 175 -3.71 -7.62 2.09
CA TYR A 175 -4.37 -6.60 1.28
C TYR A 175 -4.85 -7.26 -0.01
N ALA A 176 -6.12 -7.06 -0.36
CA ALA A 176 -6.70 -7.58 -1.60
C ALA A 176 -7.26 -6.47 -2.48
N ALA A 177 -6.83 -6.41 -3.73
CA ALA A 177 -7.45 -5.57 -4.74
C ALA A 177 -8.74 -6.25 -5.24
N ILE A 178 -9.89 -5.63 -4.96
CA ILE A 178 -11.22 -6.15 -5.25
C ILE A 178 -11.75 -5.55 -6.55
N GLY A 179 -11.97 -6.41 -7.52
CA GLY A 179 -12.62 -6.09 -8.78
C GLY A 179 -13.75 -7.07 -9.07
N ARG A 180 -14.32 -6.98 -10.27
CA ARG A 180 -15.45 -7.83 -10.70
C ARG A 180 -15.10 -9.32 -10.69
N HIS A 181 -13.85 -9.65 -10.94
CA HIS A 181 -13.34 -11.02 -11.06
C HIS A 181 -13.23 -11.75 -9.71
N ASN A 182 -13.17 -11.02 -8.59
CA ASN A 182 -12.89 -11.59 -7.28
C ASN A 182 -13.73 -11.01 -6.13
N ILE A 183 -14.95 -10.52 -6.35
CA ILE A 183 -15.81 -9.93 -5.29
C ILE A 183 -15.93 -10.87 -4.06
N ALA A 184 -15.96 -12.19 -4.28
CA ALA A 184 -16.01 -13.17 -3.19
C ALA A 184 -14.78 -13.12 -2.28
N ALA A 185 -13.63 -12.62 -2.77
CA ALA A 185 -12.40 -12.48 -2.01
C ALA A 185 -12.56 -11.56 -0.79
N ILE A 186 -13.56 -10.67 -0.78
CA ILE A 186 -13.94 -9.85 0.39
C ILE A 186 -14.15 -10.73 1.62
N ASN A 187 -14.63 -11.97 1.46
CA ASN A 187 -14.85 -12.89 2.57
C ASN A 187 -13.95 -14.12 2.56
N THR A 188 -13.47 -14.58 1.40
CA THR A 188 -12.64 -15.79 1.35
C THR A 188 -11.20 -15.53 1.77
N VAL A 189 -10.62 -14.39 1.38
CA VAL A 189 -9.25 -14.01 1.77
C VAL A 189 -9.11 -13.75 3.27
N PRO A 190 -9.99 -13.00 3.95
CA PRO A 190 -9.87 -12.84 5.40
C PRO A 190 -10.14 -14.11 6.22
N ARG A 191 -10.88 -15.08 5.69
CA ARG A 191 -10.97 -16.42 6.31
C ARG A 191 -9.64 -17.16 6.19
N LEU A 192 -9.05 -17.16 4.99
CA LEU A 192 -7.69 -17.69 4.80
C LEU A 192 -6.70 -17.01 5.75
N ALA A 193 -6.78 -15.68 5.91
CA ALA A 193 -5.95 -14.96 6.86
C ALA A 193 -6.14 -15.44 8.30
N ALA A 194 -7.38 -15.65 8.74
CA ALA A 194 -7.68 -16.20 10.06
C ALA A 194 -7.17 -17.64 10.24
N ASP A 195 -7.37 -18.49 9.23
CA ASP A 195 -6.91 -19.88 9.25
C ASP A 195 -5.37 -19.98 9.35
N LEU A 196 -4.65 -19.05 8.74
CA LEU A 196 -3.20 -18.91 8.85
C LEU A 196 -2.72 -18.23 10.15
N GLY A 197 -3.62 -17.66 10.95
CA GLY A 197 -3.25 -16.91 12.16
C GLY A 197 -2.68 -15.51 11.89
N LEU A 198 -3.12 -14.88 10.80
CA LEU A 198 -2.78 -13.51 10.48
C LEU A 198 -3.63 -12.51 11.27
N ASP A 199 -3.17 -11.26 11.33
CA ASP A 199 -3.68 -10.28 12.26
C ASP A 199 -4.78 -9.39 11.68
N TYR A 200 -4.69 -9.00 10.38
CA TYR A 200 -5.63 -8.04 9.77
C TYR A 200 -5.84 -8.27 8.28
N PHE A 201 -6.92 -7.67 7.76
CA PHE A 201 -7.25 -7.69 6.33
C PHE A 201 -7.79 -6.33 5.87
N VAL A 202 -7.39 -5.92 4.65
CA VAL A 202 -7.85 -4.69 4.01
C VAL A 202 -8.26 -4.98 2.57
N PRO A 203 -9.56 -4.93 2.24
CA PRO A 203 -10.02 -4.92 0.86
C PRO A 203 -9.85 -3.52 0.25
N GLN A 204 -9.37 -3.44 -0.99
CA GLN A 204 -9.18 -2.18 -1.73
C GLN A 204 -9.88 -2.29 -3.09
N PRO A 205 -10.60 -1.27 -3.58
CA PRO A 205 -11.19 -1.35 -4.91
C PRO A 205 -10.12 -1.25 -6.00
N VAL A 206 -10.21 -2.09 -7.03
CA VAL A 206 -9.40 -1.94 -8.25
C VAL A 206 -9.72 -0.59 -8.89
N SER A 207 -8.68 0.14 -9.24
CA SER A 207 -8.78 1.44 -9.90
C SER A 207 -7.91 1.45 -11.16
N LEU A 208 -8.58 1.48 -12.32
CA LEU A 208 -7.95 1.60 -13.63
C LEU A 208 -8.49 2.84 -14.34
N ALA A 209 -7.70 3.42 -15.22
CA ALA A 209 -8.17 4.52 -16.06
C ALA A 209 -9.35 4.06 -16.95
N PRO A 210 -10.32 4.92 -17.25
CA PRO A 210 -11.49 4.55 -18.07
C PRO A 210 -11.13 4.04 -19.48
N ASP A 211 -10.01 4.46 -20.02
CA ASP A 211 -9.47 4.03 -21.32
C ASP A 211 -8.55 2.80 -21.23
N HIS A 212 -8.31 2.27 -20.05
CA HIS A 212 -7.52 1.06 -19.87
C HIS A 212 -8.25 -0.16 -20.45
N ALA A 213 -7.54 -0.99 -21.22
CA ALA A 213 -8.12 -2.14 -21.92
C ALA A 213 -8.89 -3.12 -21.01
N LEU A 214 -8.50 -3.24 -19.74
CA LEU A 214 -9.14 -4.12 -18.75
C LEU A 214 -10.08 -3.37 -17.79
N HIS A 215 -10.33 -2.08 -18.02
CA HIS A 215 -11.22 -1.30 -17.14
C HIS A 215 -12.57 -1.98 -16.96
N ASP A 216 -13.21 -2.33 -18.06
CA ASP A 216 -14.53 -2.94 -18.09
C ASP A 216 -14.58 -4.38 -17.56
N GLU A 217 -13.48 -5.09 -17.63
CA GLU A 217 -13.35 -6.45 -17.07
C GLU A 217 -13.12 -6.42 -15.55
N LEU A 218 -12.34 -5.49 -15.04
CA LEU A 218 -11.82 -5.55 -13.68
C LEU A 218 -12.44 -4.54 -12.73
N CYS A 219 -12.73 -3.30 -13.17
CA CYS A 219 -13.32 -2.31 -12.27
C CYS A 219 -14.77 -2.65 -11.93
N LEU A 220 -15.15 -2.40 -10.68
CA LEU A 220 -16.51 -2.59 -10.20
C LEU A 220 -17.47 -1.66 -10.95
N ARG A 221 -18.67 -2.16 -11.29
CA ARG A 221 -19.73 -1.45 -12.03
C ARG A 221 -20.97 -1.24 -11.14
N PRO A 222 -21.91 -0.40 -11.56
CA PRO A 222 -23.17 -0.20 -10.83
C PRO A 222 -23.89 -1.51 -10.47
N ASP A 223 -23.92 -2.48 -11.39
CA ASP A 223 -24.56 -3.78 -11.19
C ASP A 223 -23.89 -4.65 -10.12
N ASP A 224 -22.64 -4.36 -9.78
CA ASP A 224 -21.88 -5.11 -8.77
C ASP A 224 -22.08 -4.56 -7.34
N ILE A 225 -22.62 -3.33 -7.21
CA ILE A 225 -22.64 -2.58 -5.95
C ILE A 225 -23.41 -3.29 -4.84
N GLU A 226 -24.60 -3.80 -5.14
CA GLU A 226 -25.42 -4.52 -4.14
C GLU A 226 -24.68 -5.76 -3.63
N ARG A 227 -24.05 -6.52 -4.52
CA ARG A 227 -23.26 -7.69 -4.15
C ARG A 227 -22.05 -7.30 -3.31
N VAL A 228 -21.31 -6.26 -3.71
CA VAL A 228 -20.17 -5.76 -2.96
C VAL A 228 -20.59 -5.32 -1.55
N ARG A 229 -21.69 -4.55 -1.44
CA ARG A 229 -22.24 -4.13 -0.14
C ARG A 229 -22.57 -5.33 0.74
N ALA A 230 -23.28 -6.32 0.19
CA ALA A 230 -23.65 -7.52 0.94
C ALA A 230 -22.42 -8.32 1.43
N GLU A 231 -21.34 -8.40 0.61
CA GLU A 231 -20.11 -9.07 1.01
C GLU A 231 -19.34 -8.25 2.09
N LEU A 232 -19.28 -6.92 1.98
CA LEU A 232 -18.69 -6.05 3.00
C LEU A 232 -19.46 -6.14 4.32
N ASP A 233 -20.79 -6.07 4.28
CA ASP A 233 -21.64 -6.20 5.48
C ASP A 233 -21.43 -7.55 6.18
N ARG A 234 -21.26 -8.63 5.40
CA ARG A 234 -20.96 -9.95 5.93
C ARG A 234 -19.61 -9.97 6.62
N LEU A 235 -18.58 -9.41 6.00
CA LEU A 235 -17.23 -9.32 6.55
C LEU A 235 -17.22 -8.53 7.85
N TRP A 236 -17.84 -7.33 7.89
CA TRP A 236 -17.87 -6.48 9.09
C TRP A 236 -18.70 -7.08 10.23
N ARG A 237 -19.65 -7.97 9.94
CA ARG A 237 -20.35 -8.75 10.98
C ARG A 237 -19.51 -9.92 11.52
N SER A 238 -18.79 -10.63 10.64
CA SER A 238 -18.02 -11.83 11.04
C SER A 238 -16.67 -11.50 11.68
N ARG A 239 -15.98 -10.47 11.19
CA ARG A 239 -14.67 -9.98 11.64
C ARG A 239 -13.69 -11.10 12.00
N PRO A 240 -13.33 -11.97 11.04
CA PRO A 240 -12.43 -13.09 11.33
C PRO A 240 -11.01 -12.64 11.73
N VAL A 241 -10.62 -11.44 11.31
CA VAL A 241 -9.37 -10.73 11.65
C VAL A 241 -9.67 -9.25 11.89
N ASP A 242 -8.69 -8.45 12.30
CA ASP A 242 -8.86 -7.00 12.41
C ASP A 242 -9.13 -6.37 11.03
N LEU A 243 -10.06 -5.42 10.98
CA LEU A 243 -10.52 -4.72 9.76
C LEU A 243 -10.35 -3.21 9.94
N PRO A 244 -10.33 -2.43 8.84
CA PRO A 244 -10.43 -0.97 8.91
C PRO A 244 -11.62 -0.50 9.74
N ASP A 245 -11.68 0.80 10.02
CA ASP A 245 -12.78 1.39 10.81
C ASP A 245 -14.18 1.10 10.23
N ALA A 246 -15.21 1.26 11.06
CA ALA A 246 -16.58 0.91 10.71
C ALA A 246 -17.16 1.73 9.53
N SER A 247 -16.57 2.88 9.21
CA SER A 247 -17.00 3.73 8.07
C SER A 247 -16.42 3.29 6.73
N TYR A 248 -15.44 2.40 6.75
CA TYR A 248 -14.73 1.98 5.53
C TYR A 248 -15.64 1.33 4.46
N PRO A 249 -16.59 0.44 4.80
CA PRO A 249 -17.52 -0.14 3.83
C PRO A 249 -18.31 0.90 3.04
N ASP A 250 -18.84 1.92 3.73
CA ASP A 250 -19.60 2.99 3.06
C ASP A 250 -18.70 3.83 2.13
N ARG A 251 -17.47 4.09 2.53
CA ARG A 251 -16.47 4.78 1.68
C ARG A 251 -16.12 3.95 0.45
N PHE A 252 -15.91 2.64 0.64
CA PHE A 252 -15.64 1.71 -0.46
C PHE A 252 -16.76 1.73 -1.49
N VAL A 253 -18.00 1.57 -1.03
CA VAL A 253 -19.17 1.58 -1.91
C VAL A 253 -19.34 2.95 -2.59
N ALA A 254 -19.20 4.05 -1.87
CA ALA A 254 -19.29 5.40 -2.43
C ALA A 254 -18.26 5.65 -3.54
N ALA A 255 -17.02 5.14 -3.39
CA ALA A 255 -15.97 5.34 -4.39
C ALA A 255 -16.20 4.63 -5.71
N VAL A 256 -16.99 3.55 -5.69
CA VAL A 256 -17.31 2.76 -6.90
C VAL A 256 -18.74 3.01 -7.41
N THR A 257 -19.48 3.89 -6.74
CA THR A 257 -20.86 4.26 -7.14
C THR A 257 -20.84 5.51 -8.02
N PRO A 258 -21.30 5.45 -9.28
CA PRO A 258 -21.40 6.62 -10.13
C PRO A 258 -22.29 7.70 -9.52
N GLY A 259 -21.85 8.96 -9.57
CA GLY A 259 -22.63 10.09 -9.06
C GLY A 259 -22.69 10.21 -7.53
N ALA A 260 -22.00 9.36 -6.79
CA ALA A 260 -21.84 9.54 -5.34
C ALA A 260 -21.17 10.90 -5.03
N PRO A 261 -21.46 11.52 -3.87
CA PRO A 261 -20.86 12.80 -3.51
C PRO A 261 -19.33 12.72 -3.55
N SER A 262 -18.72 13.53 -4.42
CA SER A 262 -17.27 13.50 -4.67
C SER A 262 -16.47 14.35 -3.68
N ARG A 263 -17.05 14.84 -2.59
CA ARG A 263 -16.36 15.66 -1.60
C ARG A 263 -16.03 14.86 -0.36
N VAL A 264 -14.74 14.79 -0.06
CA VAL A 264 -14.25 14.32 1.24
C VAL A 264 -14.12 15.54 2.16
N ALA A 265 -14.98 15.62 3.16
CA ALA A 265 -15.02 16.76 4.10
C ALA A 265 -13.73 16.88 4.95
N ALA A 266 -13.07 15.76 5.25
CA ALA A 266 -11.80 15.70 5.96
C ALA A 266 -10.84 14.82 5.13
N CYS A 267 -10.08 15.46 4.24
CA CYS A 267 -9.08 14.77 3.44
C CYS A 267 -7.78 14.60 4.25
N PHE A 268 -7.18 13.44 4.18
CA PHE A 268 -5.89 13.13 4.81
C PHE A 268 -4.68 13.68 4.02
N GLY A 269 -4.87 13.94 2.71
CA GLY A 269 -3.79 14.31 1.81
C GLY A 269 -3.18 15.67 2.16
N GLY A 270 -1.86 15.73 2.26
CA GLY A 270 -1.13 16.92 2.62
C GLY A 270 -1.18 17.30 4.10
N THR A 271 -1.99 16.59 4.90
CA THR A 271 -2.09 16.79 6.35
C THR A 271 -1.49 15.62 7.12
N PHE A 272 -2.03 14.42 6.88
CA PHE A 272 -1.64 13.20 7.61
C PHE A 272 -0.93 12.17 6.73
N LEU A 273 -1.11 12.23 5.40
CA LEU A 273 -0.50 11.29 4.47
C LEU A 273 0.14 12.03 3.30
N HIS A 274 1.41 11.71 3.05
CA HIS A 274 2.13 12.14 1.86
C HIS A 274 2.63 10.92 1.09
N PHE A 275 2.83 11.10 -0.21
CA PHE A 275 3.34 10.06 -1.08
C PHE A 275 4.71 10.45 -1.63
N ILE A 276 5.66 9.51 -1.58
CA ILE A 276 7.00 9.68 -2.16
C ILE A 276 7.17 8.66 -3.29
N GLN A 277 7.56 9.16 -4.46
CA GLN A 277 7.84 8.36 -5.64
C GLN A 277 9.28 7.84 -5.64
N PRO A 278 9.62 6.83 -6.49
CA PRO A 278 10.97 6.29 -6.60
C PRO A 278 12.04 7.31 -7.02
N ASP A 279 11.66 8.37 -7.72
CA ASP A 279 12.54 9.48 -8.09
C ASP A 279 12.70 10.55 -7.00
N GLY A 280 12.09 10.30 -5.83
CA GLY A 280 12.12 11.22 -4.71
C GLY A 280 11.07 12.33 -4.77
N SER A 281 10.23 12.39 -5.79
CA SER A 281 9.12 13.36 -5.86
C SER A 281 8.15 13.15 -4.71
N VAL A 282 7.75 14.25 -4.05
CA VAL A 282 6.84 14.26 -2.89
C VAL A 282 5.51 14.88 -3.27
N TRP A 283 4.43 14.17 -2.97
CA TRP A 283 3.07 14.56 -3.27
C TRP A 283 2.21 14.60 -2.00
N ASP A 284 1.29 15.55 -1.94
CA ASP A 284 0.34 15.64 -0.82
C ASP A 284 -0.73 14.55 -0.87
N CYS A 285 -0.88 13.87 -2.00
CA CYS A 285 -1.86 12.82 -2.17
C CYS A 285 -1.38 11.81 -3.21
N PRO A 286 -1.54 10.51 -2.97
CA PRO A 286 -1.19 9.48 -3.95
C PRO A 286 -2.21 9.33 -5.09
N SER A 287 -3.33 10.07 -5.08
CA SER A 287 -4.30 10.01 -6.17
C SER A 287 -3.72 10.53 -7.48
N ALA A 288 -3.79 9.72 -8.52
CA ALA A 288 -3.33 10.06 -9.86
C ALA A 288 -4.01 11.32 -10.40
N LEU A 289 -5.29 11.49 -10.10
CA LEU A 289 -6.04 12.69 -10.51
C LEU A 289 -5.45 13.97 -9.89
N ARG A 290 -5.03 13.90 -8.64
CA ARG A 290 -4.39 15.04 -7.96
C ARG A 290 -3.00 15.30 -8.48
N ILE A 291 -2.24 14.23 -8.71
CA ILE A 291 -0.88 14.30 -9.27
C ILE A 291 -0.93 14.96 -10.67
N ALA A 292 -1.87 14.55 -11.51
CA ALA A 292 -2.03 15.07 -12.87
C ALA A 292 -2.31 16.59 -12.94
N VAL A 293 -3.01 17.13 -11.92
CA VAL A 293 -3.34 18.56 -11.87
C VAL A 293 -2.38 19.40 -11.04
N THR A 294 -1.31 18.80 -10.49
CA THR A 294 -0.31 19.54 -9.71
C THR A 294 0.71 20.19 -10.60
N GLU A 295 0.76 21.51 -10.57
CA GLU A 295 1.69 22.31 -11.37
C GLU A 295 3.15 21.95 -11.06
N PRO A 296 4.06 21.99 -12.07
CA PRO A 296 5.46 21.62 -11.92
C PRO A 296 6.22 22.35 -10.81
N ASP A 297 5.92 23.64 -10.60
CA ASP A 297 6.53 24.48 -9.59
C ASP A 297 6.12 24.13 -8.14
N ARG A 298 5.03 23.38 -7.99
CA ARG A 298 4.54 22.84 -6.71
C ARG A 298 5.09 21.48 -6.37
N ARG A 299 5.86 20.87 -7.26
CA ARG A 299 6.45 19.57 -7.02
C ARG A 299 7.62 19.67 -6.06
N ARG A 300 7.57 18.88 -5.00
CA ARG A 300 8.63 18.80 -4.00
C ARG A 300 9.47 17.54 -4.23
N SER A 301 10.67 17.50 -3.68
CA SER A 301 11.55 16.33 -3.74
C SER A 301 12.27 16.13 -2.43
N ILE A 302 12.57 14.88 -2.07
CA ILE A 302 13.41 14.55 -0.92
C ILE A 302 14.90 14.81 -1.19
N ALA A 303 15.31 14.95 -2.44
CA ALA A 303 16.70 15.20 -2.82
C ALA A 303 17.18 16.54 -2.24
N GLY A 304 18.18 16.46 -1.35
CA GLY A 304 18.79 17.64 -0.71
C GLY A 304 17.90 18.39 0.30
N ARG A 305 16.79 17.78 0.75
CA ARG A 305 15.88 18.33 1.75
C ARG A 305 15.72 17.42 2.95
N THR A 306 15.39 17.98 4.10
CA THR A 306 15.08 17.23 5.31
C THR A 306 13.58 16.90 5.39
N ALA A 307 13.25 15.86 6.15
CA ALA A 307 11.86 15.49 6.39
C ALA A 307 11.08 16.59 7.16
N ALA A 308 11.75 17.32 8.08
CA ALA A 308 11.15 18.45 8.77
C ALA A 308 10.76 19.58 7.81
N GLU A 309 11.64 19.94 6.86
CA GLU A 309 11.32 20.97 5.85
C GLU A 309 10.16 20.57 4.94
N LEU A 310 10.02 19.28 4.63
CA LEU A 310 9.00 18.80 3.70
C LEU A 310 7.62 18.62 4.36
N PHE A 311 7.57 18.27 5.65
CA PHE A 311 6.34 17.82 6.31
C PHE A 311 5.94 18.65 7.54
N ALA A 312 6.65 19.74 7.86
CA ALA A 312 6.33 20.62 8.99
C ALA A 312 5.08 21.52 8.78
N HIS A 313 4.47 21.50 7.62
CA HIS A 313 3.38 22.40 7.27
C HIS A 313 2.07 21.65 7.09
N ASP A 314 1.01 22.17 7.70
CA ASP A 314 -0.37 21.77 7.44
C ASP A 314 -0.79 22.17 6.02
N GLY A 315 -0.43 21.35 5.05
CA GLY A 315 -0.84 21.51 3.65
C GLY A 315 -2.29 21.10 3.44
N ALA A 316 -3.20 21.50 4.32
CA ALA A 316 -4.60 21.09 4.26
C ALA A 316 -5.20 21.39 2.89
N CYS A 317 -5.53 20.36 2.17
CA CYS A 317 -6.34 20.45 0.97
C CYS A 317 -7.78 20.78 1.40
N GLY A 318 -8.23 22.00 1.16
CA GLY A 318 -9.53 22.53 1.61
C GLY A 318 -10.76 21.88 0.96
N GLY A 319 -10.88 20.57 1.07
CA GLY A 319 -11.94 19.75 0.49
C GLY A 319 -11.61 19.29 -0.94
N CYS A 320 -11.62 17.99 -1.16
CA CYS A 320 -11.28 17.39 -2.44
C CYS A 320 -12.55 17.06 -3.23
N ALA A 321 -12.65 17.57 -4.46
CA ALA A 321 -13.66 17.20 -5.43
C ALA A 321 -13.30 15.92 -6.24
N LEU A 322 -12.12 15.32 -5.95
CA LEU A 322 -11.54 14.23 -6.72
C LEU A 322 -11.61 12.88 -5.99
N PHE A 323 -12.66 12.67 -5.19
CA PHE A 323 -12.86 11.41 -4.49
C PHE A 323 -12.93 10.24 -5.49
N SER A 324 -12.16 9.19 -5.24
CA SER A 324 -12.02 8.05 -6.14
C SER A 324 -11.66 6.78 -5.37
N ALA A 325 -11.60 5.66 -6.07
CA ALA A 325 -11.09 4.40 -5.55
C ALA A 325 -9.67 4.55 -4.96
N ASP A 326 -8.83 5.42 -5.51
CA ASP A 326 -7.50 5.71 -4.97
C ASP A 326 -7.58 6.25 -3.55
N CYS A 327 -8.51 7.18 -3.27
CA CYS A 327 -8.69 7.76 -1.94
C CYS A 327 -9.08 6.69 -0.91
N VAL A 328 -10.00 5.82 -1.31
CA VAL A 328 -10.46 4.72 -0.44
C VAL A 328 -9.35 3.73 -0.15
N SER A 329 -8.53 3.41 -1.14
CA SER A 329 -7.38 2.53 -0.98
C SER A 329 -6.35 3.08 0.00
N MET A 330 -6.24 4.42 0.13
CA MET A 330 -5.31 5.07 1.07
C MET A 330 -5.92 5.30 2.47
N TRP A 331 -7.25 5.25 2.60
CA TRP A 331 -7.91 5.52 3.88
C TRP A 331 -7.43 4.64 5.03
N PRO A 332 -7.25 3.31 4.86
CA PRO A 332 -6.76 2.45 5.93
C PRO A 332 -5.34 2.80 6.41
N LEU A 333 -4.54 3.50 5.60
CA LEU A 333 -3.19 3.90 6.00
C LEU A 333 -3.24 4.95 7.12
N THR A 334 -4.18 5.89 7.06
CA THR A 334 -4.32 6.95 8.07
C THR A 334 -4.84 6.41 9.41
N GLY A 335 -5.67 5.36 9.38
CA GLY A 335 -6.17 4.64 10.57
C GLY A 335 -5.32 3.46 10.99
N PHE A 336 -4.17 3.23 10.38
CA PHE A 336 -3.37 2.02 10.54
C PHE A 336 -2.91 1.76 11.98
N GLY A 337 -2.84 2.78 12.81
CA GLY A 337 -2.54 2.63 14.24
C GLY A 337 -3.45 1.64 14.95
N SER A 338 -4.71 1.48 14.52
CA SER A 338 -5.64 0.51 15.09
C SER A 338 -5.24 -0.95 14.86
N PHE A 339 -4.39 -1.22 13.87
CA PHE A 339 -3.83 -2.55 13.61
C PHE A 339 -2.56 -2.85 14.43
N LEU A 340 -1.95 -1.84 15.05
CA LEU A 340 -0.71 -2.00 15.82
C LEU A 340 -0.99 -2.28 17.30
N PRO A 341 -0.06 -2.92 18.04
CA PRO A 341 -0.19 -3.15 19.47
C PRO A 341 -0.37 -1.82 20.23
N GLY A 342 -1.39 -1.74 21.09
CA GLY A 342 -1.67 -0.53 21.87
C GLY A 342 -2.41 0.58 21.10
N GLY A 343 -2.78 0.36 19.86
CA GLY A 343 -3.57 1.31 19.07
C GLY A 343 -4.98 1.50 19.66
N VAL A 344 -5.43 2.75 19.71
CA VAL A 344 -6.82 3.08 20.12
C VAL A 344 -7.74 2.67 18.97
N ARG A 345 -8.73 1.82 19.26
CA ARG A 345 -9.77 1.36 18.32
C ARG A 345 -10.87 2.41 18.16
#